data_4cd1cbae70d7b326096213925bd16746
#
_entry.id   4cd1cbae70d7b326096213925bd16746
#
_cell.length_a   1.000
_cell.length_b   1.000
_cell.length_c   1.000
_cell.angle_alpha   90.00
_cell.angle_beta   90.00
_cell.angle_gamma   90.00
#
_symmetry.space_group_name_H-M   'P 1'
#
loop_
_entity.id
_entity.type
_entity.pdbx_description
1 polymer ?
#
loop_
_entity_poly.entity_id
_entity_poly.type
_entity_poly.pdbx_seq_one_letter_code
_entity_poly.pdbx_strand_id
1 'polypeptide(L)'
;MDSRITIGELSEGIQSVEINVPIEGMNILSIKNLVYLLRSKQYLLNKVVRSENFYVNEALITDLAKNTPATVEEFITNCGENDEMLKGVKFTNEHITFKFPFTEETEKNKALVELAALMVANAKTAKRISPKEQIPDNEKYYLRIWLVRLGMEGQAGKESRKALLKGLKGHTAFKTQEDEEKHKERITAKKAIKNTLK
;
A
#
# COMPACT_ATOMS: atom_id res chain seq x y z
N MET A 1 -14.06 13.60 2.13
CA MET A 1 -13.34 12.72 3.07
C MET A 1 -12.28 13.55 3.76
N ASP A 2 -12.50 13.92 5.00
CA ASP A 2 -11.50 14.67 5.76
C ASP A 2 -10.53 13.73 6.45
N SER A 3 -9.36 13.51 5.82
CA SER A 3 -8.25 12.83 6.47
C SER A 3 -7.46 13.86 7.28
N ARG A 4 -7.40 13.70 8.60
CA ARG A 4 -6.59 14.56 9.46
C ARG A 4 -5.18 14.00 9.58
N ILE A 5 -4.19 14.86 9.37
CA ILE A 5 -2.78 14.55 9.60
C ILE A 5 -2.43 15.05 11.00
N THR A 6 -1.94 14.16 11.85
CA THR A 6 -1.37 14.51 13.15
C THR A 6 0.12 14.20 13.12
N ILE A 7 0.95 15.14 13.55
CA ILE A 7 2.40 14.97 13.63
C ILE A 7 2.71 14.56 15.06
N GLY A 8 3.28 13.36 15.22
CA GLY A 8 3.75 12.86 16.51
C GLY A 8 5.15 13.40 16.82
N GLU A 9 5.30 14.16 17.89
CA GLU A 9 6.59 14.63 18.40
C GLU A 9 7.12 13.66 19.46
N LEU A 10 8.34 13.18 19.27
CA LEU A 10 9.17 12.58 20.31
C LEU A 10 10.32 13.54 20.63
N SER A 11 10.88 13.46 21.84
CA SER A 11 11.88 14.39 22.41
C SER A 11 13.15 14.63 21.59
N GLU A 12 13.34 14.02 20.44
CA GLU A 12 14.49 14.14 19.53
C GLU A 12 14.10 14.51 18.07
N GLY A 13 12.93 15.15 17.86
CA GLY A 13 12.45 15.54 16.54
C GLY A 13 11.31 14.65 16.01
N ILE A 14 10.70 15.09 14.90
CA ILE A 14 9.56 14.40 14.28
C ILE A 14 10.04 13.08 13.66
N GLN A 15 9.65 11.96 14.25
CA GLN A 15 10.05 10.63 13.77
C GLN A 15 8.97 9.93 12.96
N SER A 16 7.70 10.31 13.13
CA SER A 16 6.59 9.68 12.44
C SER A 16 5.47 10.66 12.08
N VAL A 17 4.74 10.33 11.02
CA VAL A 17 3.50 11.00 10.60
C VAL A 17 2.36 10.02 10.80
N GLU A 18 1.35 10.44 11.55
CA GLU A 18 0.12 9.69 11.76
C GLU A 18 -0.97 10.22 10.84
N ILE A 19 -1.54 9.32 10.04
CA ILE A 19 -2.61 9.64 9.10
C ILE A 19 -3.88 8.95 9.59
N ASN A 20 -4.83 9.76 10.06
CA ASN A 20 -6.11 9.29 10.54
C ASN A 20 -7.14 9.28 9.40
N VAL A 21 -7.67 8.10 9.10
CA VAL A 21 -8.74 7.91 8.12
C VAL A 21 -10.02 7.49 8.88
N PRO A 22 -11.17 8.15 8.67
CA PRO A 22 -12.39 7.79 9.35
C PRO A 22 -12.80 6.33 9.11
N ILE A 23 -13.15 5.63 10.20
CA ILE A 23 -13.63 4.24 10.16
C ILE A 23 -15.10 4.16 9.74
N GLU A 24 -15.81 5.28 9.74
CA GLU A 24 -17.21 5.36 9.37
C GLU A 24 -17.53 4.61 8.07
N GLY A 25 -18.61 3.85 8.08
CA GLY A 25 -19.04 3.02 6.94
C GLY A 25 -18.22 1.74 6.71
N MET A 26 -17.30 1.39 7.62
CA MET A 26 -16.67 0.07 7.61
C MET A 26 -17.49 -0.92 8.42
N ASN A 27 -17.59 -2.13 7.90
CA ASN A 27 -18.09 -3.31 8.59
C ASN A 27 -16.94 -4.29 8.83
N ILE A 28 -17.20 -5.37 9.53
CA ILE A 28 -16.16 -6.35 9.86
C ILE A 28 -15.49 -6.98 8.62
N LEU A 29 -16.23 -7.15 7.51
CA LEU A 29 -15.64 -7.61 6.25
C LEU A 29 -14.65 -6.59 5.69
N SER A 30 -14.96 -5.31 5.77
CA SER A 30 -14.07 -4.21 5.35
C SER A 30 -12.80 -4.15 6.21
N ILE A 31 -12.93 -4.35 7.53
CA ILE A 31 -11.77 -4.44 8.45
C ILE A 31 -10.89 -5.64 8.07
N LYS A 32 -11.49 -6.82 7.91
CA LYS A 32 -10.78 -8.03 7.46
C LYS A 32 -10.07 -7.82 6.12
N ASN A 33 -10.74 -7.19 5.16
CA ASN A 33 -10.15 -6.85 3.87
C ASN A 33 -8.96 -5.91 4.02
N LEU A 34 -9.02 -4.91 4.90
CA LEU A 34 -7.89 -4.00 5.13
C LEU A 34 -6.69 -4.73 5.76
N VAL A 35 -6.92 -5.55 6.78
CA VAL A 35 -5.86 -6.37 7.40
C VAL A 35 -5.22 -7.30 6.36
N TYR A 36 -6.04 -7.96 5.53
CA TYR A 36 -5.56 -8.84 4.45
C TYR A 36 -4.80 -8.06 3.37
N LEU A 37 -5.24 -6.84 3.03
CA LEU A 37 -4.53 -5.96 2.12
C LEU A 37 -3.15 -5.60 2.67
N LEU A 38 -3.09 -5.17 3.94
CA LEU A 38 -1.83 -4.86 4.63
C LEU A 38 -0.89 -6.07 4.62
N ARG A 39 -1.36 -7.26 5.00
CA ARG A 39 -0.56 -8.49 4.96
C ARG A 39 -0.02 -8.77 3.56
N SER A 40 -0.87 -8.67 2.54
CA SER A 40 -0.46 -8.98 1.16
C SER A 40 0.55 -7.97 0.59
N LYS A 41 0.58 -6.75 1.10
CA LYS A 41 1.39 -5.64 0.59
C LYS A 41 2.47 -5.17 1.57
N GLN A 42 2.59 -5.77 2.77
CA GLN A 42 3.54 -5.31 3.79
C GLN A 42 4.97 -5.20 3.27
N TYR A 43 5.44 -6.16 2.46
CA TYR A 43 6.75 -6.08 1.82
C TYR A 43 6.91 -4.80 1.00
N LEU A 44 5.98 -4.54 0.07
CA LEU A 44 6.05 -3.35 -0.80
C LEU A 44 5.88 -2.05 -0.01
N LEU A 45 4.99 -2.02 0.98
CA LEU A 45 4.80 -0.86 1.86
C LEU A 45 6.09 -0.55 2.64
N ASN A 46 6.74 -1.56 3.21
CA ASN A 46 8.02 -1.40 3.91
C ASN A 46 9.12 -0.90 2.97
N LYS A 47 9.17 -1.38 1.72
CA LYS A 47 10.10 -0.84 0.71
C LYS A 47 9.82 0.62 0.37
N VAL A 48 8.54 1.01 0.23
CA VAL A 48 8.15 2.41 0.00
C VAL A 48 8.64 3.32 1.11
N VAL A 49 8.42 2.93 2.38
CA VAL A 49 8.82 3.75 3.53
C VAL A 49 10.27 3.55 3.97
N ARG A 50 10.98 2.59 3.37
CA ARG A 50 12.36 2.22 3.68
C ARG A 50 12.58 1.84 5.15
N SER A 51 11.59 1.20 5.74
CA SER A 51 11.59 0.79 7.15
C SER A 51 10.69 -0.43 7.33
N GLU A 52 11.00 -1.30 8.27
CA GLU A 52 10.14 -2.42 8.69
C GLU A 52 8.99 -1.91 9.58
N ASN A 53 8.18 -1.03 9.01
CA ASN A 53 7.13 -0.28 9.70
C ASN A 53 5.80 -1.04 9.76
N PHE A 54 5.47 -1.78 8.71
CA PHE A 54 4.23 -2.53 8.60
C PHE A 54 4.47 -4.02 8.85
N TYR A 55 3.72 -4.57 9.78
CA TYR A 55 3.73 -6.00 10.05
C TYR A 55 2.33 -6.48 10.43
N VAL A 56 1.92 -7.61 9.85
CA VAL A 56 0.69 -8.31 10.18
C VAL A 56 1.05 -9.74 10.53
N ASN A 57 0.75 -10.15 11.77
CA ASN A 57 1.05 -11.49 12.27
C ASN A 57 0.20 -12.55 11.53
N GLU A 58 0.81 -13.68 11.21
CA GLU A 58 0.13 -14.83 10.60
C GLU A 58 -0.99 -15.40 11.50
N ALA A 59 -0.80 -15.32 12.82
CA ALA A 59 -1.82 -15.73 13.78
C ALA A 59 -3.09 -14.90 13.64
N LEU A 60 -2.98 -13.56 13.44
CA LEU A 60 -4.12 -12.69 13.19
C LEU A 60 -4.85 -13.07 11.89
N ILE A 61 -4.10 -13.40 10.83
CA ILE A 61 -4.69 -13.83 9.56
C ILE A 61 -5.46 -15.14 9.74
N THR A 62 -4.89 -16.08 10.46
CA THR A 62 -5.50 -17.39 10.74
C THR A 62 -6.77 -17.24 11.60
N ASP A 63 -6.69 -16.40 12.63
CA ASP A 63 -7.83 -16.13 13.50
C ASP A 63 -8.97 -15.45 12.74
N LEU A 64 -8.69 -14.39 12.00
CA LEU A 64 -9.67 -13.73 11.14
C LEU A 64 -10.28 -14.66 10.07
N ALA A 65 -9.58 -15.71 9.66
CA ALA A 65 -10.11 -16.68 8.72
C ALA A 65 -11.09 -17.65 9.37
N LYS A 66 -10.81 -18.09 10.61
CA LYS A 66 -11.57 -19.12 11.36
C LYS A 66 -12.64 -18.53 12.26
N ASN A 67 -12.29 -17.45 12.97
CA ASN A 67 -13.06 -16.84 14.05
C ASN A 67 -13.26 -15.35 13.74
N THR A 68 -13.87 -15.02 12.59
CA THR A 68 -14.11 -13.60 12.26
C THR A 68 -14.97 -12.97 13.34
N PRO A 69 -14.55 -11.85 14.00
CA PRO A 69 -15.38 -11.15 14.97
C PRO A 69 -16.75 -10.77 14.41
N ALA A 70 -17.76 -10.72 15.26
CA ALA A 70 -19.13 -10.40 14.83
C ALA A 70 -19.27 -8.90 14.51
N THR A 71 -18.52 -8.03 15.20
CA THR A 71 -18.59 -6.59 15.05
C THR A 71 -17.21 -5.95 14.93
N VAL A 72 -17.17 -4.69 14.49
CA VAL A 72 -15.96 -3.88 14.43
C VAL A 72 -15.41 -3.59 15.82
N GLU A 73 -16.29 -3.33 16.78
CA GLU A 73 -15.95 -3.07 18.17
C GLU A 73 -15.25 -4.28 18.82
N GLU A 74 -15.73 -5.48 18.54
CA GLU A 74 -15.11 -6.72 19.00
C GLU A 74 -13.70 -6.88 18.43
N PHE A 75 -13.50 -6.60 17.13
CA PHE A 75 -12.20 -6.61 16.51
C PHE A 75 -11.25 -5.60 17.17
N ILE A 76 -11.71 -4.36 17.38
CA ILE A 76 -10.93 -3.29 18.02
C ILE A 76 -10.51 -3.70 19.42
N THR A 77 -11.41 -4.26 20.21
CA THR A 77 -11.13 -4.72 21.58
C THR A 77 -10.06 -5.82 21.60
N ASN A 78 -10.11 -6.74 20.62
CA ASN A 78 -9.22 -7.90 20.61
C ASN A 78 -7.84 -7.59 19.99
N CYS A 79 -7.77 -6.72 18.98
CA CYS A 79 -6.56 -6.53 18.17
C CYS A 79 -6.23 -5.08 17.84
N GLY A 80 -7.10 -4.11 18.11
CA GLY A 80 -7.02 -2.75 17.58
C GLY A 80 -5.74 -1.98 17.93
N GLU A 81 -5.13 -2.26 19.09
CA GLU A 81 -3.90 -1.63 19.59
C GLU A 81 -2.77 -2.61 19.90
N ASN A 82 -2.87 -3.86 19.42
CA ASN A 82 -1.85 -4.87 19.69
C ASN A 82 -0.74 -4.83 18.64
N ASP A 83 0.37 -4.17 18.96
CA ASP A 83 1.54 -4.03 18.08
C ASP A 83 2.24 -5.38 17.75
N GLU A 84 2.03 -6.44 18.55
CA GLU A 84 2.54 -7.78 18.24
C GLU A 84 1.73 -8.46 17.12
N MET A 85 0.44 -8.13 17.04
CA MET A 85 -0.46 -8.67 16.02
C MET A 85 -0.47 -7.83 14.75
N LEU A 86 -0.45 -6.49 14.90
CA LEU A 86 -0.56 -5.54 13.80
C LEU A 86 0.26 -4.29 14.10
N LYS A 87 1.34 -4.07 13.35
CA LYS A 87 2.21 -2.90 13.48
C LYS A 87 2.03 -1.92 12.32
N GLY A 88 2.16 -0.63 12.60
CA GLY A 88 2.07 0.46 11.61
C GLY A 88 0.65 0.92 11.30
N VAL A 89 -0.37 0.22 11.81
CA VAL A 89 -1.77 0.62 11.70
C VAL A 89 -2.49 0.33 13.01
N LYS A 90 -3.29 1.28 13.51
CA LYS A 90 -4.14 1.13 14.68
C LYS A 90 -5.60 1.36 14.31
N PHE A 91 -6.49 0.65 14.98
CA PHE A 91 -7.94 0.77 14.81
C PHE A 91 -8.56 1.29 16.09
N THR A 92 -9.32 2.36 15.98
CA THR A 92 -10.16 2.91 17.04
C THR A 92 -11.62 2.98 16.58
N ASN A 93 -12.55 3.30 17.47
CA ASN A 93 -13.96 3.44 17.12
C ASN A 93 -14.23 4.61 16.14
N GLU A 94 -13.30 5.55 16.01
CA GLU A 94 -13.45 6.72 15.16
C GLU A 94 -12.57 6.68 13.91
N HIS A 95 -11.35 6.14 14.04
CA HIS A 95 -10.32 6.24 13.02
C HIS A 95 -9.52 4.95 12.83
N ILE A 96 -8.97 4.83 11.64
CA ILE A 96 -7.86 3.95 11.31
C ILE A 96 -6.62 4.83 11.17
N THR A 97 -5.66 4.67 12.06
CA THR A 97 -4.44 5.46 12.09
C THR A 97 -3.31 4.70 11.43
N PHE A 98 -2.80 5.22 10.31
CA PHE A 98 -1.59 4.73 9.66
C PHE A 98 -0.39 5.52 10.19
N LYS A 99 0.60 4.82 10.71
CA LYS A 99 1.83 5.42 11.21
C LYS A 99 2.95 5.21 10.19
N PHE A 100 3.42 6.29 9.59
CA PHE A 100 4.53 6.27 8.63
C PHE A 100 5.78 6.93 9.22
N PRO A 101 6.99 6.47 8.88
CA PRO A 101 8.20 7.22 9.18
C PRO A 101 8.15 8.60 8.52
N PHE A 102 8.60 9.62 9.25
CA PHE A 102 8.69 10.97 8.70
C PHE A 102 9.67 11.01 7.52
N THR A 103 9.37 11.81 6.52
CA THR A 103 10.26 12.09 5.40
C THR A 103 10.23 13.57 5.07
N GLU A 104 11.37 14.15 4.73
CA GLU A 104 11.47 15.55 4.27
C GLU A 104 10.86 15.76 2.87
N GLU A 105 10.58 14.68 2.14
CA GLU A 105 9.99 14.72 0.81
C GLU A 105 8.48 15.01 0.89
N THR A 106 8.07 16.26 0.78
CA THR A 106 6.66 16.71 0.84
C THR A 106 5.75 15.93 -0.11
N GLU A 107 6.20 15.65 -1.34
CA GLU A 107 5.42 14.90 -2.34
C GLU A 107 5.19 13.45 -1.91
N LYS A 108 6.15 12.87 -1.20
CA LYS A 108 6.02 11.53 -0.66
C LYS A 108 5.02 11.48 0.49
N ASN A 109 5.06 12.47 1.39
CA ASN A 109 4.08 12.57 2.49
C ASN A 109 2.66 12.73 1.94
N LYS A 110 2.44 13.59 0.94
CA LYS A 110 1.14 13.71 0.25
C LYS A 110 0.69 12.39 -0.36
N ALA A 111 1.61 11.68 -1.05
CA ALA A 111 1.30 10.41 -1.67
C ALA A 111 0.97 9.30 -0.65
N LEU A 112 1.58 9.33 0.55
CA LEU A 112 1.26 8.40 1.65
C LEU A 112 -0.14 8.66 2.24
N VAL A 113 -0.55 9.93 2.35
CA VAL A 113 -1.93 10.30 2.76
C VAL A 113 -2.95 9.76 1.77
N GLU A 114 -2.72 10.00 0.47
CA GLU A 114 -3.58 9.49 -0.60
C GLU A 114 -3.63 7.95 -0.59
N LEU A 115 -2.48 7.29 -0.40
CA LEU A 115 -2.38 5.83 -0.32
C LEU A 115 -3.21 5.27 0.84
N ALA A 116 -3.10 5.84 2.05
CA ALA A 116 -3.86 5.42 3.22
C ALA A 116 -5.37 5.50 2.98
N ALA A 117 -5.85 6.64 2.45
CA ALA A 117 -7.25 6.85 2.13
C ALA A 117 -7.75 5.84 1.07
N LEU A 118 -6.98 5.60 0.01
CA LEU A 118 -7.34 4.65 -1.04
C LEU A 118 -7.32 3.19 -0.57
N MET A 119 -6.41 2.80 0.34
CA MET A 119 -6.42 1.47 0.94
C MET A 119 -7.71 1.22 1.73
N VAL A 120 -8.16 2.20 2.53
CA VAL A 120 -9.41 2.10 3.28
C VAL A 120 -10.61 2.07 2.33
N ALA A 121 -10.65 2.92 1.31
CA ALA A 121 -11.71 2.93 0.30
C ALA A 121 -11.80 1.59 -0.46
N ASN A 122 -10.65 1.03 -0.84
CA ASN A 122 -10.60 -0.28 -1.49
C ASN A 122 -11.12 -1.39 -0.56
N ALA A 123 -10.74 -1.37 0.72
CA ALA A 123 -11.20 -2.35 1.70
C ALA A 123 -12.72 -2.32 1.91
N LYS A 124 -13.33 -1.12 1.85
CA LYS A 124 -14.79 -0.92 1.95
C LYS A 124 -15.54 -1.52 0.77
N THR A 125 -14.98 -1.44 -0.43
CA THR A 125 -15.67 -1.83 -1.67
C THR A 125 -15.32 -3.23 -2.16
N ALA A 126 -14.19 -3.78 -1.73
CA ALA A 126 -13.74 -5.10 -2.14
C ALA A 126 -14.62 -6.21 -1.57
N LYS A 127 -15.09 -7.13 -2.42
CA LYS A 127 -15.80 -8.33 -1.97
C LYS A 127 -14.91 -9.26 -1.15
N ARG A 128 -13.65 -9.41 -1.56
CA ARG A 128 -12.66 -10.27 -0.90
C ARG A 128 -11.26 -9.87 -1.30
N ILE A 129 -10.35 -9.82 -0.33
CA ILE A 129 -8.90 -9.63 -0.54
C ILE A 129 -8.16 -10.88 -0.07
N SER A 130 -7.14 -11.30 -0.81
CA SER A 130 -6.27 -12.41 -0.40
C SER A 130 -5.15 -11.89 0.52
N PRO A 131 -4.90 -12.53 1.67
CA PRO A 131 -3.82 -12.14 2.56
C PRO A 131 -2.43 -12.65 2.11
N LYS A 132 -2.35 -13.39 0.99
CA LYS A 132 -1.08 -13.95 0.52
C LYS A 132 -0.07 -12.84 0.27
N GLU A 133 1.02 -12.86 1.01
CA GLU A 133 2.11 -11.90 0.86
C GLU A 133 2.74 -11.96 -0.53
N GLN A 134 3.07 -10.79 -1.07
CA GLN A 134 3.67 -10.64 -2.39
C GLN A 134 5.06 -10.03 -2.26
N ILE A 135 6.08 -10.83 -2.62
CA ILE A 135 7.48 -10.42 -2.63
C ILE A 135 7.96 -10.49 -4.10
N PRO A 136 7.72 -9.44 -4.89
CA PRO A 136 8.06 -9.45 -6.31
C PRO A 136 9.52 -9.06 -6.56
N ASP A 137 10.15 -9.67 -7.56
CA ASP A 137 11.47 -9.27 -8.04
C ASP A 137 11.48 -7.86 -8.65
N ASN A 138 10.42 -7.51 -9.38
CA ASN A 138 10.22 -6.20 -9.96
C ASN A 138 9.24 -5.37 -9.12
N GLU A 139 9.74 -4.77 -8.03
CA GLU A 139 8.96 -3.99 -7.07
C GLU A 139 8.21 -2.84 -7.73
N LYS A 140 8.87 -2.08 -8.64
CA LYS A 140 8.26 -0.93 -9.34
C LYS A 140 7.07 -1.33 -10.18
N TYR A 141 7.16 -2.41 -10.94
CA TYR A 141 6.07 -2.87 -11.79
C TYR A 141 4.86 -3.26 -10.95
N TYR A 142 5.07 -4.12 -9.95
CA TYR A 142 3.98 -4.62 -9.13
C TYR A 142 3.35 -3.53 -8.26
N LEU A 143 4.15 -2.63 -7.67
CA LEU A 143 3.61 -1.49 -6.94
C LEU A 143 2.82 -0.57 -7.86
N ARG A 144 3.34 -0.22 -9.03
CA ARG A 144 2.62 0.63 -10.00
C ARG A 144 1.27 0.05 -10.38
N ILE A 145 1.20 -1.25 -10.71
CA ILE A 145 -0.06 -1.91 -11.07
C ILE A 145 -1.05 -1.84 -9.90
N TRP A 146 -0.58 -2.08 -8.69
CA TRP A 146 -1.43 -2.01 -7.51
C TRP A 146 -1.94 -0.58 -7.25
N LEU A 147 -1.09 0.45 -7.31
CA LEU A 147 -1.49 1.84 -7.14
C LEU A 147 -2.54 2.28 -8.17
N VAL A 148 -2.37 1.88 -9.43
CA VAL A 148 -3.39 2.15 -10.48
C VAL A 148 -4.72 1.47 -10.14
N ARG A 149 -4.71 0.23 -9.67
CA ARG A 149 -5.93 -0.49 -9.24
C ARG A 149 -6.59 0.11 -8.00
N LEU A 150 -5.82 0.77 -7.14
CA LEU A 150 -6.34 1.49 -5.98
C LEU A 150 -7.03 2.82 -6.35
N GLY A 151 -6.81 3.33 -7.58
CA GLY A 151 -7.39 4.58 -8.05
C GLY A 151 -6.39 5.71 -8.32
N MET A 152 -5.08 5.47 -8.11
CA MET A 152 -4.03 6.42 -8.53
C MET A 152 -3.76 6.30 -10.03
N GLU A 153 -4.79 6.39 -10.88
CA GLU A 153 -4.64 6.28 -12.33
C GLU A 153 -4.51 7.66 -13.02
N GLY A 154 -4.26 7.64 -14.33
CA GLY A 154 -4.24 8.83 -15.15
C GLY A 154 -3.18 9.86 -14.76
N GLN A 155 -3.41 11.11 -15.16
CA GLN A 155 -2.50 12.23 -14.90
C GLN A 155 -2.58 12.69 -13.44
N ALA A 156 -3.76 12.65 -12.83
CA ALA A 156 -3.96 13.06 -11.42
C ALA A 156 -3.09 12.27 -10.45
N GLY A 157 -3.05 10.92 -10.60
CA GLY A 157 -2.23 10.07 -9.73
C GLY A 157 -0.75 9.96 -10.13
N LYS A 158 -0.28 10.68 -11.17
CA LYS A 158 1.07 10.50 -11.72
C LYS A 158 2.17 10.88 -10.74
N GLU A 159 2.03 12.02 -10.07
CA GLU A 159 3.07 12.51 -9.15
C GLU A 159 3.11 11.65 -7.87
N SER A 160 1.96 11.26 -7.33
CA SER A 160 1.89 10.34 -6.19
C SER A 160 2.53 8.98 -6.52
N ARG A 161 2.22 8.39 -7.69
CA ARG A 161 2.90 7.17 -8.13
C ARG A 161 4.39 7.35 -8.26
N LYS A 162 4.86 8.46 -8.86
CA LYS A 162 6.30 8.75 -9.00
C LYS A 162 7.00 8.82 -7.65
N ALA A 163 6.40 9.50 -6.67
CA ALA A 163 6.94 9.63 -5.33
C ALA A 163 7.02 8.27 -4.61
N LEU A 164 5.96 7.44 -4.69
CA LEU A 164 5.91 6.13 -4.05
C LEU A 164 6.83 5.09 -4.71
N LEU A 165 7.07 5.20 -6.02
CA LEU A 165 7.95 4.29 -6.76
C LEU A 165 9.44 4.64 -6.64
N LYS A 166 9.76 5.81 -6.07
CA LYS A 166 11.15 6.28 -5.94
C LYS A 166 11.97 5.35 -5.04
N GLY A 167 13.09 4.87 -5.57
CA GLY A 167 14.03 4.02 -4.84
C GLY A 167 13.70 2.52 -4.81
N LEU A 168 12.60 2.09 -5.43
CA LEU A 168 12.28 0.66 -5.58
C LEU A 168 13.09 0.00 -6.70
N LYS A 169 13.22 -1.33 -6.63
CA LYS A 169 13.92 -2.13 -7.64
C LYS A 169 13.07 -2.33 -8.90
N GLY A 170 13.77 -2.50 -10.04
CA GLY A 170 13.15 -2.82 -11.32
C GLY A 170 12.67 -1.59 -12.08
N HIS A 171 11.75 -1.80 -13.02
CA HIS A 171 11.21 -0.79 -13.92
C HIS A 171 9.68 -0.89 -14.02
N THR A 172 9.04 0.16 -14.52
CA THR A 172 7.57 0.29 -14.51
C THR A 172 6.88 -0.30 -15.74
N ALA A 173 7.63 -0.54 -16.84
CA ALA A 173 7.04 -0.85 -18.14
C ALA A 173 6.79 -2.35 -18.34
N PHE A 174 7.68 -3.20 -17.85
CA PHE A 174 7.65 -4.65 -18.08
C PHE A 174 7.62 -5.43 -16.79
N LYS A 175 6.98 -6.60 -16.82
CA LYS A 175 6.87 -7.47 -15.65
C LYS A 175 8.19 -8.17 -15.37
N THR A 176 8.88 -8.65 -16.42
CA THR A 176 10.15 -9.36 -16.34
C THR A 176 11.21 -8.69 -17.21
N GLN A 177 12.48 -9.00 -16.97
CA GLN A 177 13.59 -8.56 -17.80
C GLN A 177 13.49 -9.14 -19.23
N GLU A 178 13.03 -10.39 -19.34
CA GLU A 178 12.79 -11.06 -20.61
C GLU A 178 11.73 -10.33 -21.47
N ASP A 179 10.66 -9.82 -20.84
CA ASP A 179 9.66 -9.02 -21.55
C ASP A 179 10.25 -7.70 -22.08
N GLU A 180 11.17 -7.08 -21.33
CA GLU A 180 11.89 -5.87 -21.76
C GLU A 180 12.81 -6.17 -22.95
N GLU A 181 13.58 -7.25 -22.89
CA GLU A 181 14.48 -7.68 -23.97
C GLU A 181 13.69 -7.98 -25.25
N LYS A 182 12.65 -8.78 -25.17
CA LYS A 182 11.74 -9.04 -26.32
C LYS A 182 11.16 -7.76 -26.92
N HIS A 183 10.83 -6.79 -26.08
CA HIS A 183 10.34 -5.50 -26.56
C HIS A 183 11.43 -4.70 -27.31
N LYS A 184 12.65 -4.65 -26.76
CA LYS A 184 13.81 -4.00 -27.41
C LYS A 184 14.11 -4.64 -28.76
N GLU A 185 14.14 -5.97 -28.82
CA GLU A 185 14.35 -6.71 -30.08
C GLU A 185 13.29 -6.36 -31.15
N ARG A 186 12.00 -6.34 -30.76
CA ARG A 186 10.90 -5.97 -31.66
C ARG A 186 11.04 -4.54 -32.19
N ILE A 187 11.47 -3.58 -31.34
CA ILE A 187 11.68 -2.19 -31.78
C ILE A 187 12.85 -2.13 -32.76
N THR A 188 13.96 -2.82 -32.47
CA THR A 188 15.14 -2.85 -33.31
C THR A 188 14.82 -3.45 -34.69
N ALA A 189 14.11 -4.57 -34.72
CA ALA A 189 13.65 -5.21 -35.96
C ALA A 189 12.74 -4.28 -36.79
N LYS A 190 11.78 -3.60 -36.13
CA LYS A 190 10.92 -2.63 -36.85
C LYS A 190 11.69 -1.45 -37.42
N LYS A 191 12.71 -0.94 -36.71
CA LYS A 191 13.57 0.14 -37.19
C LYS A 191 14.42 -0.31 -38.41
N ALA A 192 14.97 -1.53 -38.33
CA ALA A 192 15.74 -2.11 -39.44
C ALA A 192 14.89 -2.22 -40.73
N ILE A 193 13.67 -2.79 -40.64
CA ILE A 193 12.73 -2.90 -41.76
C ILE A 193 12.40 -1.52 -42.35
N LYS A 194 12.12 -0.52 -41.50
CA LYS A 194 11.80 0.84 -41.93
C LYS A 194 12.95 1.54 -42.65
N ASN A 195 14.20 1.21 -42.29
CA ASN A 195 15.39 1.77 -42.92
C ASN A 195 15.72 1.09 -44.28
N THR A 196 15.30 -0.16 -44.45
CA THR A 196 15.51 -0.93 -45.71
C THR A 196 14.48 -0.56 -46.80
N LEU A 197 13.34 0.04 -46.39
CA LEU A 197 12.25 0.47 -47.29
C LEU A 197 12.33 1.95 -47.69
N LYS A 198 13.41 2.64 -47.33
CA LYS A 198 13.76 4.01 -47.82
C LYS A 198 14.91 3.98 -48.78
#